data_c764e5cdccab7ac8e14531c089d24194
#
_entry.id   c764e5cdccab7ac8e14531c089d24194
#
_cell.length_a   1.000
_cell.length_b   1.000
_cell.length_c   1.000
_cell.angle_alpha   90.00
_cell.angle_beta   90.00
_cell.angle_gamma   90.00
#
_symmetry.space_group_name_H-M   'P 1'
#
loop_
_entity.id
_entity.type
_entity.pdbx_description
1 polymer ?
#
loop_
_entity_poly.entity_id
_entity_poly.type
_entity_poly.pdbx_seq_one_letter_code
_entity_poly.pdbx_strand_id
1 'polypeptide(L)'
;MTDEELRRAIEAVLLVAVEPVPAGLLAELLEEPADRVAATCERLAASYAEEARGFVLARVAGGYRYQTHPDLAPYVERFANREVSHRLSTAALETLAIVAYRQPVSRAQIASLRGVGVDGVVRLLEQRGYIEQVGRAEGPGQPVLYGTTDLFLERLGLDSLDQLPPVEDFLPGPEVAGELESRLRQPLGGGGKQPRGGPSDQGG
;
A
#
# COMPACT_ATOMS: atom_id res chain seq x y z
N MET A 1 -13.77 35.95 6.99
CA MET A 1 -13.39 35.75 5.57
C MET A 1 -14.63 35.34 4.77
N THR A 2 -14.81 35.82 3.54
CA THR A 2 -15.88 35.35 2.64
C THR A 2 -15.61 33.90 2.18
N ASP A 3 -16.64 33.21 1.67
CA ASP A 3 -16.45 31.82 1.21
C ASP A 3 -15.50 31.72 0.01
N GLU A 4 -15.51 32.72 -0.86
CA GLU A 4 -14.58 32.79 -2.00
C GLU A 4 -13.13 33.04 -1.55
N GLU A 5 -12.93 33.93 -0.58
CA GLU A 5 -11.60 34.19 0.00
C GLU A 5 -11.08 32.94 0.71
N LEU A 6 -11.93 32.24 1.47
CA LEU A 6 -11.58 31.01 2.16
C LEU A 6 -11.17 29.92 1.16
N ARG A 7 -11.97 29.74 0.10
CA ARG A 7 -11.65 28.79 -0.98
C ARG A 7 -10.27 29.06 -1.58
N ARG A 8 -10.02 30.29 -2.00
CA ARG A 8 -8.74 30.70 -2.61
C ARG A 8 -7.55 30.58 -1.66
N ALA A 9 -7.75 30.85 -0.38
CA ALA A 9 -6.71 30.73 0.62
C ALA A 9 -6.34 29.23 0.84
N ILE A 10 -7.35 28.35 0.92
CA ILE A 10 -7.13 26.91 1.01
C ILE A 10 -6.37 26.40 -0.23
N GLU A 11 -6.81 26.78 -1.43
CA GLU A 11 -6.13 26.41 -2.69
C GLU A 11 -4.65 26.83 -2.67
N ALA A 12 -4.36 28.05 -2.23
CA ALA A 12 -2.99 28.57 -2.19
C ALA A 12 -2.10 27.83 -1.19
N VAL A 13 -2.61 27.52 0.00
CA VAL A 13 -1.87 26.77 1.03
C VAL A 13 -1.59 25.35 0.55
N LEU A 14 -2.60 24.66 0.02
CA LEU A 14 -2.47 23.27 -0.45
C LEU A 14 -1.58 23.16 -1.69
N LEU A 15 -1.49 24.22 -2.50
CA LEU A 15 -0.61 24.21 -3.68
C LEU A 15 0.88 24.18 -3.30
N VAL A 16 1.25 24.81 -2.19
CA VAL A 16 2.64 24.87 -1.72
C VAL A 16 2.98 23.81 -0.68
N ALA A 17 1.97 23.13 -0.15
CA ALA A 17 2.16 22.09 0.85
C ALA A 17 2.84 20.85 0.22
N VAL A 18 3.86 20.36 0.90
CA VAL A 18 4.58 19.12 0.51
C VAL A 18 3.89 17.88 1.09
N GLU A 19 3.35 18.02 2.29
CA GLU A 19 2.65 16.97 3.04
C GLU A 19 1.14 17.25 3.07
N PRO A 20 0.29 16.23 3.30
CA PRO A 20 -1.14 16.44 3.51
C PRO A 20 -1.39 17.39 4.69
N VAL A 21 -2.27 18.37 4.51
CA VAL A 21 -2.54 19.39 5.52
C VAL A 21 -3.85 19.07 6.25
N PRO A 22 -3.81 18.81 7.58
CA PRO A 22 -5.02 18.56 8.35
C PRO A 22 -5.97 19.77 8.34
N ALA A 23 -7.29 19.51 8.32
CA ALA A 23 -8.30 20.59 8.37
C ALA A 23 -8.14 21.49 9.60
N GLY A 24 -7.72 20.93 10.73
CA GLY A 24 -7.44 21.68 11.97
C GLY A 24 -6.32 22.71 11.80
N LEU A 25 -5.23 22.31 11.11
CA LEU A 25 -4.12 23.22 10.81
C LEU A 25 -4.53 24.33 9.83
N LEU A 26 -5.32 24.01 8.81
CA LEU A 26 -5.89 25.02 7.91
C LEU A 26 -6.80 25.98 8.67
N ALA A 27 -7.63 25.47 9.59
CA ALA A 27 -8.53 26.27 10.42
C ALA A 27 -7.76 27.26 11.31
N GLU A 28 -6.70 26.79 11.96
CA GLU A 28 -5.82 27.63 12.76
C GLU A 28 -5.13 28.73 11.91
N LEU A 29 -4.55 28.33 10.77
CA LEU A 29 -3.83 29.24 9.89
C LEU A 29 -4.73 30.32 9.27
N LEU A 30 -5.97 29.99 8.95
CA LEU A 30 -6.93 30.86 8.29
C LEU A 30 -7.88 31.58 9.28
N GLU A 31 -7.73 31.30 10.58
CA GLU A 31 -8.59 31.86 11.66
C GLU A 31 -10.09 31.59 11.42
N GLU A 32 -10.42 30.38 10.90
CA GLU A 32 -11.79 29.97 10.56
C GLU A 32 -12.17 28.67 11.29
N PRO A 33 -13.47 28.42 11.54
CA PRO A 33 -13.92 27.17 12.16
C PRO A 33 -13.52 25.93 11.35
N ALA A 34 -13.04 24.88 12.02
CA ALA A 34 -12.57 23.64 11.38
C ALA A 34 -13.65 22.98 10.50
N ASP A 35 -14.91 22.98 10.96
CA ASP A 35 -16.04 22.41 10.19
C ASP A 35 -16.29 23.20 8.89
N ARG A 36 -16.14 24.54 8.94
CA ARG A 36 -16.27 25.39 7.75
C ARG A 36 -15.15 25.12 6.76
N VAL A 37 -13.93 24.95 7.23
CA VAL A 37 -12.76 24.60 6.41
C VAL A 37 -12.93 23.24 5.78
N ALA A 38 -13.29 22.21 6.56
CA ALA A 38 -13.54 20.86 6.05
C ALA A 38 -14.63 20.85 4.97
N ALA A 39 -15.78 21.49 5.25
CA ALA A 39 -16.86 21.57 4.27
C ALA A 39 -16.43 22.32 2.98
N THR A 40 -15.53 23.31 3.09
CA THR A 40 -15.00 24.01 1.93
C THR A 40 -14.05 23.13 1.12
N CYS A 41 -13.21 22.33 1.76
CA CYS A 41 -12.35 21.35 1.09
C CYS A 41 -13.19 20.31 0.33
N GLU A 42 -14.27 19.80 0.92
CA GLU A 42 -15.18 18.85 0.27
C GLU A 42 -15.88 19.46 -0.95
N ARG A 43 -16.35 20.70 -0.86
CA ARG A 43 -16.91 21.42 -2.00
C ARG A 43 -15.89 21.65 -3.11
N LEU A 44 -14.63 21.97 -2.77
CA LEU A 44 -13.55 22.08 -3.73
C LEU A 44 -13.28 20.75 -4.43
N ALA A 45 -13.19 19.66 -3.68
CA ALA A 45 -12.98 18.33 -4.24
C ALA A 45 -14.08 17.96 -5.24
N ALA A 46 -15.35 18.21 -4.88
CA ALA A 46 -16.49 17.98 -5.75
C ALA A 46 -16.44 18.83 -7.03
N SER A 47 -16.12 20.14 -6.91
CA SER A 47 -16.03 21.03 -8.08
C SER A 47 -14.94 20.61 -9.06
N TYR A 48 -13.80 20.15 -8.57
CA TYR A 48 -12.71 19.66 -9.44
C TYR A 48 -13.06 18.37 -10.17
N ALA A 49 -13.83 17.50 -9.53
CA ALA A 49 -14.37 16.29 -10.17
C ALA A 49 -15.39 16.63 -11.27
N GLU A 50 -16.32 17.55 -11.02
CA GLU A 50 -17.31 18.03 -12.00
C GLU A 50 -16.65 18.71 -13.21
N GLU A 51 -15.59 19.49 -12.98
CA GLU A 51 -14.84 20.16 -14.03
C GLU A 51 -13.87 19.23 -14.79
N ALA A 52 -13.81 17.95 -14.43
CA ALA A 52 -12.93 16.93 -15.02
C ALA A 52 -11.45 17.40 -15.09
N ARG A 53 -10.94 17.97 -14.00
CA ARG A 53 -9.56 18.46 -13.94
C ARG A 53 -8.55 17.32 -13.95
N GLY A 54 -7.33 17.59 -14.38
CA GLY A 54 -6.22 16.63 -14.37
C GLY A 54 -5.64 16.33 -12.99
N PHE A 55 -6.21 16.92 -11.93
CA PHE A 55 -5.83 16.72 -10.53
C PHE A 55 -7.09 16.69 -9.66
N VAL A 56 -6.96 16.12 -8.49
CA VAL A 56 -8.02 16.02 -7.49
C VAL A 56 -7.53 16.56 -6.16
N LEU A 57 -8.44 17.04 -5.33
CA LEU A 57 -8.19 17.31 -3.93
C LEU A 57 -8.59 16.06 -3.14
N ALA A 58 -7.59 15.32 -2.66
CA ALA A 58 -7.78 14.07 -1.94
C ALA A 58 -7.59 14.26 -0.43
N ARG A 59 -8.31 13.46 0.34
CA ARG A 59 -8.06 13.29 1.77
C ARG A 59 -7.15 12.09 1.96
N VAL A 60 -5.96 12.31 2.55
CA VAL A 60 -4.89 11.31 2.64
C VAL A 60 -4.15 11.53 3.97
N ALA A 61 -3.87 10.47 4.71
CA ALA A 61 -3.14 10.51 5.98
C ALA A 61 -3.70 11.57 6.96
N GLY A 62 -5.03 11.67 7.06
CA GLY A 62 -5.72 12.62 7.94
C GLY A 62 -5.73 14.07 7.46
N GLY A 63 -5.19 14.37 6.28
CA GLY A 63 -5.10 15.73 5.71
C GLY A 63 -5.58 15.83 4.27
N TYR A 64 -5.58 17.05 3.75
CA TYR A 64 -5.91 17.35 2.35
C TYR A 64 -4.65 17.63 1.53
N ARG A 65 -4.60 17.12 0.30
CA ARG A 65 -3.54 17.42 -0.66
C ARG A 65 -4.02 17.33 -2.10
N TYR A 66 -3.33 18.01 -3.01
CA TYR A 66 -3.51 17.78 -4.43
C TYR A 66 -2.81 16.51 -4.90
N GLN A 67 -3.51 15.73 -5.72
CA GLN A 67 -2.97 14.57 -6.40
C GLN A 67 -3.34 14.62 -7.88
N THR A 68 -2.57 13.98 -8.74
CA THR A 68 -2.95 13.79 -10.14
C THR A 68 -4.17 12.88 -10.25
N HIS A 69 -5.05 13.16 -11.22
CA HIS A 69 -6.22 12.32 -11.44
C HIS A 69 -5.79 10.89 -11.82
N PRO A 70 -6.38 9.84 -11.20
CA PRO A 70 -5.96 8.45 -11.44
C PRO A 70 -5.96 8.03 -12.92
N ASP A 71 -6.95 8.47 -13.70
CA ASP A 71 -7.07 8.15 -15.13
C ASP A 71 -5.88 8.68 -15.96
N LEU A 72 -5.13 9.63 -15.42
CA LEU A 72 -3.96 10.22 -16.06
C LEU A 72 -2.64 9.56 -15.66
N ALA A 73 -2.69 8.51 -14.81
CA ALA A 73 -1.52 7.76 -14.36
C ALA A 73 -0.57 7.35 -15.50
N PRO A 74 -1.02 6.87 -16.69
CA PRO A 74 -0.12 6.49 -17.77
C PRO A 74 0.74 7.65 -18.31
N TYR A 75 0.24 8.89 -18.22
CA TYR A 75 1.00 10.08 -18.63
C TYR A 75 2.02 10.49 -17.56
N VAL A 76 1.59 10.47 -16.30
CA VAL A 76 2.44 10.80 -15.13
C VAL A 76 3.58 9.79 -15.01
N GLU A 77 3.31 8.49 -15.17
CA GLU A 77 4.32 7.44 -15.14
C GLU A 77 5.36 7.60 -16.24
N ARG A 78 4.97 7.97 -17.45
CA ARG A 78 5.91 8.24 -18.54
C ARG A 78 6.81 9.44 -18.26
N PHE A 79 6.30 10.45 -17.57
CA PHE A 79 7.09 11.58 -17.10
C PHE A 79 8.04 11.17 -15.99
N ALA A 80 7.54 10.47 -14.97
CA ALA A 80 8.32 10.04 -13.80
C ALA A 80 9.36 8.94 -14.12
N ASN A 81 9.11 8.08 -15.10
CA ASN A 81 10.06 7.03 -15.51
C ASN A 81 11.32 7.58 -16.22
N ARG A 82 11.40 8.88 -16.48
CA ARG A 82 12.64 9.56 -16.89
C ARG A 82 13.60 9.75 -15.71
N GLU A 83 13.11 9.69 -14.48
CA GLU A 83 13.92 9.73 -13.25
C GLU A 83 13.98 8.32 -12.66
N VAL A 84 15.18 7.83 -12.39
CA VAL A 84 15.53 6.45 -12.00
C VAL A 84 14.64 5.92 -10.87
N SER A 85 14.05 4.80 -11.13
CA SER A 85 13.21 3.90 -10.34
C SER A 85 13.54 3.80 -8.83
N HIS A 86 12.71 4.40 -8.00
CA HIS A 86 12.59 4.11 -6.57
C HIS A 86 11.59 2.99 -6.26
N ARG A 87 11.34 2.08 -7.23
CA ARG A 87 10.38 0.98 -7.04
C ARG A 87 10.83 0.04 -5.93
N LEU A 88 9.89 -0.38 -5.10
CA LEU A 88 10.11 -1.46 -4.16
C LEU A 88 10.15 -2.80 -4.92
N SER A 89 11.06 -3.70 -4.52
CA SER A 89 11.05 -5.07 -5.03
C SER A 89 9.82 -5.82 -4.55
N THR A 90 9.47 -6.94 -5.21
CA THR A 90 8.37 -7.81 -4.79
C THR A 90 8.53 -8.24 -3.31
N ALA A 91 9.75 -8.62 -2.91
CA ALA A 91 10.05 -8.97 -1.53
C ALA A 91 9.80 -7.81 -0.54
N ALA A 92 10.08 -6.57 -0.94
CA ALA A 92 9.81 -5.40 -0.11
C ALA A 92 8.30 -5.11 -0.04
N LEU A 93 7.56 -5.25 -1.13
CA LEU A 93 6.11 -5.07 -1.16
C LEU A 93 5.39 -6.11 -0.30
N GLU A 94 5.78 -7.38 -0.38
CA GLU A 94 5.22 -8.45 0.45
C GLU A 94 5.49 -8.22 1.94
N THR A 95 6.70 -7.78 2.29
CA THR A 95 7.04 -7.46 3.68
C THR A 95 6.28 -6.25 4.18
N LEU A 96 6.13 -5.22 3.36
CA LEU A 96 5.35 -4.02 3.67
C LEU A 96 3.87 -4.36 3.89
N ALA A 97 3.30 -5.23 3.05
CA ALA A 97 1.93 -5.72 3.21
C ALA A 97 1.74 -6.45 4.55
N ILE A 98 2.69 -7.32 4.95
CA ILE A 98 2.63 -7.99 6.25
C ILE A 98 2.60 -6.96 7.38
N VAL A 99 3.47 -5.93 7.33
CA VAL A 99 3.45 -4.88 8.35
C VAL A 99 2.10 -4.16 8.36
N ALA A 100 1.60 -3.74 7.21
CA ALA A 100 0.34 -3.00 7.09
C ALA A 100 -0.86 -3.73 7.71
N TYR A 101 -0.97 -5.05 7.47
CA TYR A 101 -2.10 -5.85 7.95
C TYR A 101 -1.91 -6.50 9.33
N ARG A 102 -0.68 -6.55 9.85
CA ARG A 102 -0.36 -7.25 11.11
C ARG A 102 0.25 -6.37 12.18
N GLN A 103 0.40 -5.08 11.92
CA GLN A 103 0.95 -4.14 12.89
C GLN A 103 0.12 -4.07 14.18
N PRO A 104 0.77 -3.90 15.34
CA PRO A 104 2.23 -3.84 15.54
C PRO A 104 2.88 -5.23 15.45
N VAL A 105 3.96 -5.39 14.68
CA VAL A 105 4.56 -6.68 14.35
C VAL A 105 6.10 -6.65 14.49
N SER A 106 6.69 -7.72 15.04
CA SER A 106 8.15 -7.86 15.19
C SER A 106 8.81 -8.47 13.95
N ARG A 107 10.14 -8.24 13.79
CA ARG A 107 10.93 -8.87 12.70
C ARG A 107 10.81 -10.40 12.69
N ALA A 108 10.80 -11.03 13.86
CA ALA A 108 10.68 -12.48 13.97
C ALA A 108 9.31 -12.99 13.44
N GLN A 109 8.22 -12.27 13.76
CA GLN A 109 6.90 -12.59 13.24
C GLN A 109 6.82 -12.39 11.72
N ILE A 110 7.39 -11.29 11.20
CA ILE A 110 7.47 -11.05 9.76
C ILE A 110 8.26 -12.17 9.07
N ALA A 111 9.43 -12.53 9.62
CA ALA A 111 10.26 -13.61 9.08
C ALA A 111 9.54 -14.97 9.08
N SER A 112 8.76 -15.26 10.14
CA SER A 112 7.95 -16.46 10.22
C SER A 112 6.87 -16.53 9.12
N LEU A 113 6.21 -15.41 8.83
CA LEU A 113 5.20 -15.32 7.76
C LEU A 113 5.81 -15.40 6.36
N ARG A 114 7.02 -14.83 6.19
CA ARG A 114 7.74 -14.85 4.92
C ARG A 114 8.48 -16.17 4.64
N GLY A 115 8.78 -16.95 5.67
CA GLY A 115 9.62 -18.14 5.56
C GLY A 115 11.10 -17.87 5.27
N VAL A 116 11.55 -16.61 5.30
CA VAL A 116 12.92 -16.17 5.01
C VAL A 116 13.34 -15.02 5.92
N GLY A 117 14.66 -14.77 6.03
CA GLY A 117 15.19 -13.64 6.78
C GLY A 117 14.76 -12.30 6.17
N VAL A 118 14.35 -11.35 7.01
CA VAL A 118 13.75 -10.06 6.59
C VAL A 118 14.55 -8.84 7.02
N ASP A 119 15.71 -9.00 7.69
CA ASP A 119 16.46 -7.88 8.28
C ASP A 119 16.83 -6.79 7.27
N GLY A 120 17.29 -7.19 6.09
CA GLY A 120 17.66 -6.26 5.03
C GLY A 120 16.46 -5.50 4.48
N VAL A 121 15.34 -6.19 4.30
CA VAL A 121 14.10 -5.59 3.75
C VAL A 121 13.44 -4.66 4.78
N VAL A 122 13.36 -5.07 6.05
CA VAL A 122 12.82 -4.22 7.13
C VAL A 122 13.64 -2.95 7.27
N ARG A 123 14.98 -3.06 7.26
CA ARG A 123 15.86 -1.89 7.30
C ARG A 123 15.65 -0.97 6.09
N LEU A 124 15.49 -1.52 4.89
CA LEU A 124 15.20 -0.74 3.67
C LEU A 124 13.89 0.02 3.78
N LEU A 125 12.83 -0.64 4.25
CA LEU A 125 11.50 -0.03 4.42
C LEU A 125 11.53 1.07 5.49
N GLU A 126 12.24 0.85 6.60
CA GLU A 126 12.46 1.84 7.65
C GLU A 126 13.26 3.05 7.14
N GLN A 127 14.36 2.83 6.40
CA GLN A 127 15.17 3.90 5.80
C GLN A 127 14.39 4.72 4.75
N ARG A 128 13.45 4.09 4.04
CA ARG A 128 12.57 4.77 3.08
C ARG A 128 11.34 5.41 3.73
N GLY A 129 11.19 5.28 5.04
CA GLY A 129 10.10 5.88 5.81
C GLY A 129 8.74 5.23 5.62
N TYR A 130 8.64 4.02 5.05
CA TYR A 130 7.36 3.32 4.91
C TYR A 130 6.88 2.66 6.18
N ILE A 131 7.83 2.28 7.05
CA ILE A 131 7.57 1.69 8.37
C ILE A 131 8.44 2.36 9.42
N GLU A 132 7.99 2.30 10.66
CA GLU A 132 8.70 2.82 11.82
C GLU A 132 8.57 1.92 13.04
N GLN A 133 9.39 2.19 14.06
CA GLN A 133 9.33 1.49 15.34
C GLN A 133 8.21 2.11 16.19
N VAL A 134 7.13 1.35 16.41
CA VAL A 134 5.96 1.81 17.18
C VAL A 134 5.98 1.37 18.63
N GLY A 135 6.95 0.54 19.04
CA GLY A 135 7.07 0.08 20.41
C GLY A 135 7.98 -1.14 20.57
N ARG A 136 7.87 -1.77 21.72
CA ARG A 136 8.52 -3.05 22.05
C ARG A 136 7.52 -4.00 22.63
N ALA A 137 7.63 -5.28 22.29
CA ALA A 137 6.78 -6.32 22.89
C ALA A 137 7.21 -6.59 24.32
N GLU A 138 6.27 -7.07 25.14
CA GLU A 138 6.54 -7.56 26.49
C GLU A 138 7.25 -8.92 26.43
N GLY A 139 8.04 -9.24 27.48
CA GLY A 139 8.69 -10.53 27.63
C GLY A 139 10.19 -10.55 27.30
N PRO A 140 10.79 -11.74 27.20
CA PRO A 140 12.23 -11.90 26.99
C PRO A 140 12.70 -11.28 25.68
N GLY A 141 13.78 -10.47 25.77
CA GLY A 141 14.38 -9.81 24.59
C GLY A 141 13.66 -8.59 24.09
N GLN A 142 12.46 -8.26 24.59
CA GLN A 142 11.67 -7.07 24.24
C GLN A 142 11.79 -6.67 22.76
N PRO A 143 11.38 -7.53 21.79
CA PRO A 143 11.60 -7.27 20.39
C PRO A 143 10.90 -5.97 19.96
N VAL A 144 11.56 -5.23 19.08
CA VAL A 144 11.02 -4.01 18.47
C VAL A 144 9.80 -4.38 17.63
N LEU A 145 8.75 -3.59 17.75
CA LEU A 145 7.51 -3.68 16.97
C LEU A 145 7.49 -2.58 15.92
N TYR A 146 7.08 -2.93 14.73
CA TYR A 146 6.96 -2.06 13.57
C TYR A 146 5.51 -1.82 13.19
N GLY A 147 5.25 -0.60 12.71
CA GLY A 147 4.01 -0.18 12.09
C GLY A 147 4.28 0.64 10.83
N THR A 148 3.25 0.96 10.08
CA THR A 148 3.32 1.84 8.91
C THR A 148 3.31 3.30 9.33
N THR A 149 3.82 4.17 8.48
CA THR A 149 3.87 5.63 8.67
C THR A 149 2.79 6.35 7.85
N ASP A 150 2.64 7.66 8.07
CA ASP A 150 1.79 8.52 7.23
C ASP A 150 2.27 8.51 5.77
N LEU A 151 3.58 8.45 5.51
CA LEU A 151 4.12 8.32 4.15
C LEU A 151 3.60 7.07 3.43
N PHE A 152 3.40 5.95 4.13
CA PHE A 152 2.77 4.76 3.57
C PHE A 152 1.34 5.05 3.09
N LEU A 153 0.52 5.71 3.92
CA LEU A 153 -0.84 6.10 3.56
C LEU A 153 -0.85 7.08 2.38
N GLU A 154 0.03 8.07 2.41
CA GLU A 154 0.20 9.04 1.32
C GLU A 154 0.52 8.37 -0.03
N ARG A 155 1.43 7.39 -0.03
CA ARG A 155 1.83 6.68 -1.24
C ARG A 155 0.74 5.79 -1.82
N LEU A 156 -0.18 5.33 -0.98
CA LEU A 156 -1.35 4.56 -1.39
C LEU A 156 -2.58 5.44 -1.67
N GLY A 157 -2.54 6.73 -1.30
CA GLY A 157 -3.67 7.63 -1.42
C GLY A 157 -4.81 7.33 -0.44
N LEU A 158 -4.48 6.76 0.72
CA LEU A 158 -5.42 6.39 1.78
C LEU A 158 -5.46 7.44 2.88
N ASP A 159 -6.63 7.67 3.46
CA ASP A 159 -6.79 8.55 4.62
C ASP A 159 -6.44 7.84 5.94
N SER A 160 -6.70 6.54 6.01
CA SER A 160 -6.41 5.70 7.18
C SER A 160 -6.20 4.24 6.78
N LEU A 161 -5.68 3.44 7.71
CA LEU A 161 -5.48 1.99 7.53
C LEU A 161 -6.80 1.23 7.30
N ASP A 162 -7.92 1.75 7.81
CA ASP A 162 -9.24 1.14 7.66
C ASP A 162 -9.71 1.12 6.18
N GLN A 163 -9.09 1.93 5.33
CA GLN A 163 -9.35 1.93 3.88
C GLN A 163 -8.55 0.86 3.12
N LEU A 164 -7.68 0.12 3.79
CA LEU A 164 -7.04 -1.03 3.17
C LEU A 164 -8.08 -2.09 2.82
N PRO A 165 -8.01 -2.68 1.60
CA PRO A 165 -8.93 -3.76 1.23
C PRO A 165 -8.81 -4.93 2.20
N PRO A 166 -9.91 -5.63 2.53
CA PRO A 166 -9.87 -6.83 3.37
C PRO A 166 -8.93 -7.88 2.80
N VAL A 167 -8.14 -8.56 3.65
CA VAL A 167 -7.21 -9.62 3.21
C VAL A 167 -7.94 -10.75 2.52
N GLU A 168 -9.16 -11.01 2.94
CA GLU A 168 -10.04 -12.06 2.42
C GLU A 168 -10.31 -11.90 0.92
N ASP A 169 -10.34 -10.68 0.41
CA ASP A 169 -10.56 -10.37 -1.01
C ASP A 169 -9.42 -10.87 -1.90
N PHE A 170 -8.24 -11.11 -1.32
CA PHE A 170 -7.04 -11.60 -2.02
C PHE A 170 -6.76 -13.08 -1.78
N LEU A 171 -7.51 -13.72 -0.88
CA LEU A 171 -7.38 -15.16 -0.65
C LEU A 171 -8.18 -15.91 -1.71
N PRO A 172 -7.64 -17.05 -2.20
CA PRO A 172 -8.44 -17.92 -3.07
C PRO A 172 -9.68 -18.35 -2.32
N GLY A 173 -10.83 -18.25 -2.98
CA GLY A 173 -12.10 -18.71 -2.41
C GLY A 173 -12.02 -20.18 -1.95
N PRO A 174 -12.92 -20.63 -1.05
CA PRO A 174 -12.88 -21.98 -0.47
C PRO A 174 -12.87 -23.09 -1.51
N GLU A 175 -13.48 -22.87 -2.67
CA GLU A 175 -13.48 -23.82 -3.80
C GLU A 175 -12.08 -23.95 -4.41
N VAL A 176 -11.39 -22.84 -4.67
CA VAL A 176 -10.04 -22.81 -5.23
C VAL A 176 -9.02 -23.35 -4.23
N ALA A 177 -9.17 -23.00 -2.95
CA ALA A 177 -8.33 -23.53 -1.88
C ALA A 177 -8.46 -25.05 -1.76
N GLY A 178 -9.68 -25.57 -1.80
CA GLY A 178 -9.95 -27.03 -1.78
C GLY A 178 -9.37 -27.76 -3.00
N GLU A 179 -9.46 -27.16 -4.18
CA GLU A 179 -8.87 -27.74 -5.40
C GLU A 179 -7.34 -27.75 -5.33
N LEU A 180 -6.72 -26.68 -4.82
CA LEU A 180 -5.29 -26.60 -4.63
C LEU A 180 -4.79 -27.62 -3.60
N GLU A 181 -5.47 -27.76 -2.47
CA GLU A 181 -5.17 -28.79 -1.47
C GLU A 181 -5.30 -30.20 -2.05
N SER A 182 -6.34 -30.45 -2.85
CA SER A 182 -6.54 -31.75 -3.51
C SER A 182 -5.39 -32.07 -4.47
N ARG A 183 -4.94 -31.08 -5.25
CA ARG A 183 -3.79 -31.24 -6.16
C ARG A 183 -2.48 -31.48 -5.40
N LEU A 184 -2.26 -30.80 -4.27
CA LEU A 184 -1.07 -30.97 -3.45
C LEU A 184 -1.04 -32.33 -2.71
N ARG A 185 -2.20 -32.90 -2.42
CA ARG A 185 -2.32 -34.24 -1.81
C ARG A 185 -2.16 -35.39 -2.80
N GLN A 186 -2.27 -35.15 -4.12
CA GLN A 186 -2.00 -36.18 -5.11
C GLN A 186 -0.50 -36.47 -5.11
N PRO A 187 -0.09 -37.75 -4.88
CA PRO A 187 1.31 -38.10 -5.00
C PRO A 187 1.76 -37.85 -6.44
N LEU A 188 2.91 -37.18 -6.59
CA LEU A 188 3.56 -36.98 -7.88
C LEU A 188 3.60 -38.32 -8.56
N GLY A 189 2.77 -38.54 -9.60
CA GLY A 189 2.60 -39.79 -10.28
C GLY A 189 3.94 -40.38 -10.69
N GLY A 190 4.26 -41.53 -10.16
CA GLY A 190 5.43 -42.29 -10.54
C GLY A 190 5.41 -42.51 -12.05
N GLY A 191 6.39 -41.98 -12.74
CA GLY A 191 6.62 -42.24 -14.14
C GLY A 191 6.77 -43.71 -14.36
N GLY A 192 5.69 -44.34 -14.86
CA GLY A 192 5.69 -45.71 -15.27
C GLY A 192 6.76 -45.96 -16.33
N LYS A 193 7.82 -46.57 -15.90
CA LYS A 193 8.85 -47.12 -16.78
C LYS A 193 8.19 -48.20 -17.64
N GLN A 194 7.82 -47.88 -18.87
CA GLN A 194 7.47 -48.92 -19.86
C GLN A 194 8.66 -49.84 -20.06
N PRO A 195 8.51 -51.18 -19.94
CA PRO A 195 9.53 -52.11 -20.31
C PRO A 195 9.71 -52.08 -21.84
N ARG A 196 10.89 -51.72 -22.29
CA ARG A 196 11.30 -51.83 -23.69
C ARG A 196 11.30 -53.33 -24.04
N GLY A 197 10.33 -53.73 -24.88
CA GLY A 197 10.35 -55.02 -25.52
C GLY A 197 11.58 -55.12 -26.44
N GLY A 198 12.45 -56.08 -26.16
CA GLY A 198 13.58 -56.41 -27.00
C GLY A 198 13.13 -57.02 -28.32
N PRO A 199 13.86 -56.88 -29.43
CA PRO A 199 13.57 -57.49 -30.67
C PRO A 199 13.87 -58.98 -30.59
N SER A 200 12.87 -59.80 -30.91
CA SER A 200 13.03 -61.25 -31.14
C SER A 200 13.81 -61.44 -32.42
N ASP A 201 15.00 -62.02 -32.27
CA ASP A 201 15.83 -62.59 -33.28
C ASP A 201 15.09 -63.86 -33.79
N GLN A 202 14.75 -63.93 -35.07
CA GLN A 202 14.45 -65.20 -35.79
C GLN A 202 15.35 -65.28 -37.02
N GLY A 203 16.38 -66.08 -36.84
CA GLY A 203 17.20 -66.53 -37.94
C GLY A 203 16.44 -67.56 -38.78
N GLY A 204 16.83 -67.69 -40.03
CA GLY A 204 16.45 -68.59 -41.05
C GLY A 204 17.15 -68.25 -42.33
#